data_510faf10a40301b274e7f3f0471ba777
#
_entry.id   510faf10a40301b274e7f3f0471ba777
#
_cell.length_a   1.000
_cell.length_b   1.000
_cell.length_c   1.000
_cell.angle_alpha   90.00
_cell.angle_beta   90.00
_cell.angle_gamma   90.00
#
_symmetry.space_group_name_H-M   'P 1'
#
loop_
_entity.id
_entity.type
_entity.pdbx_description
1 polymer ?
#
loop_
_entity_poly.entity_id
_entity_poly.type
_entity_poly.pdbx_seq_one_letter_code
_entity_poly.pdbx_strand_id
1 'polypeptide(L)'
;MLLLGMITPPATAAVPAAYDITSASSLQVVVNKHRQLNPATYVPGQLVRVQGEQLRAQAADAYKQLAKAAKAGGVNIMPISGYRSYSQQASLYDSYVTQYGQATADSIAARPGFSEHQTGLAMDIGNASGTCALQACFANTPAGQWAAEHGWEHGFIIRYPAGAGATTGYTYEPWHLRYVGRAIAADMRNRGIATLEAYFGLEAAPDYLP
;
A
#
# COMPACT_ATOMS: atom_id res chain seq x y z
N MET A 1 48.90 16.09 -8.35
CA MET A 1 48.00 15.57 -9.41
C MET A 1 46.97 14.69 -8.72
N LEU A 2 45.80 15.28 -8.34
CA LEU A 2 44.71 14.55 -7.68
C LEU A 2 43.85 13.88 -8.77
N LEU A 3 43.77 12.56 -8.75
CA LEU A 3 42.79 11.81 -9.56
C LEU A 3 41.39 11.95 -8.91
N LEU A 4 40.50 12.71 -9.54
CA LEU A 4 39.08 12.70 -9.23
C LEU A 4 38.49 11.37 -9.76
N GLY A 5 38.23 10.42 -8.86
CA GLY A 5 37.48 9.23 -9.19
C GLY A 5 36.02 9.61 -9.52
N MET A 6 35.61 9.43 -10.77
CA MET A 6 34.20 9.53 -11.17
C MET A 6 33.39 8.38 -10.50
N ILE A 7 32.54 8.70 -9.55
CA ILE A 7 31.57 7.79 -9.01
C ILE A 7 30.44 7.72 -10.05
N THR A 8 30.41 6.64 -10.84
CA THR A 8 29.26 6.34 -11.70
C THR A 8 28.08 5.97 -10.81
N PRO A 9 26.88 6.59 -10.99
CA PRO A 9 25.70 6.18 -10.25
C PRO A 9 25.38 4.71 -10.60
N PRO A 10 24.85 3.92 -9.64
CA PRO A 10 24.48 2.54 -9.92
C PRO A 10 23.42 2.51 -11.03
N ALA A 11 23.63 1.69 -12.03
CA ALA A 11 22.69 1.45 -13.10
C ALA A 11 21.36 0.98 -12.48
N THR A 12 20.29 1.73 -12.70
CA THR A 12 18.91 1.29 -12.41
C THR A 12 18.66 0.04 -13.25
N ALA A 13 18.74 -1.13 -12.63
CA ALA A 13 18.38 -2.36 -13.30
C ALA A 13 16.91 -2.25 -13.71
N ALA A 14 16.63 -2.34 -15.01
CA ALA A 14 15.27 -2.29 -15.53
C ALA A 14 14.46 -3.42 -14.87
N VAL A 15 13.26 -3.08 -14.38
CA VAL A 15 12.29 -4.08 -13.89
C VAL A 15 11.94 -4.99 -15.07
N PRO A 16 11.93 -6.32 -14.90
CA PRO A 16 11.56 -7.22 -15.98
C PRO A 16 10.21 -6.82 -16.58
N ALA A 17 10.11 -6.75 -17.90
CA ALA A 17 8.90 -6.37 -18.66
C ALA A 17 7.69 -7.31 -18.48
N ALA A 18 7.66 -8.11 -17.42
CA ALA A 18 6.76 -9.24 -17.22
C ALA A 18 5.59 -8.99 -16.26
N TYR A 19 5.49 -7.79 -15.63
CA TYR A 19 4.42 -7.56 -14.67
C TYR A 19 3.26 -6.78 -15.28
N ASP A 20 2.04 -7.30 -15.17
CA ASP A 20 0.82 -6.58 -15.52
C ASP A 20 0.46 -5.60 -14.40
N ILE A 21 0.84 -4.34 -14.57
CA ILE A 21 0.56 -3.25 -13.62
C ILE A 21 -0.70 -2.46 -13.95
N THR A 22 -1.50 -2.93 -14.92
CA THR A 22 -2.64 -2.18 -15.47
C THR A 22 -3.97 -2.90 -15.26
N SER A 23 -4.05 -4.20 -15.48
CA SER A 23 -5.30 -4.94 -15.30
C SER A 23 -5.73 -4.95 -13.83
N ALA A 24 -6.96 -4.53 -13.55
CA ALA A 24 -7.50 -4.49 -12.19
C ALA A 24 -7.46 -5.85 -11.47
N SER A 25 -7.47 -6.96 -12.22
CA SER A 25 -7.35 -8.33 -11.70
C SER A 25 -5.92 -8.77 -11.41
N SER A 26 -4.90 -8.03 -11.87
CA SER A 26 -3.49 -8.35 -11.57
C SER A 26 -3.17 -8.19 -10.08
N LEU A 27 -2.24 -8.99 -9.56
CA LEU A 27 -1.68 -8.79 -8.22
C LEU A 27 -0.75 -7.57 -8.17
N GLN A 28 -0.19 -7.21 -9.31
CA GLN A 28 0.76 -6.12 -9.48
C GLN A 28 0.11 -4.82 -9.98
N VAL A 29 -1.23 -4.78 -10.11
CA VAL A 29 -1.91 -3.55 -10.53
C VAL A 29 -1.45 -2.36 -9.68
N VAL A 30 -1.02 -1.29 -10.33
CA VAL A 30 -0.70 -0.03 -9.63
C VAL A 30 -1.89 0.91 -9.75
N VAL A 31 -2.47 1.22 -8.61
CA VAL A 31 -3.56 2.20 -8.48
C VAL A 31 -3.00 3.39 -7.73
N ASN A 32 -3.12 4.57 -8.31
CA ASN A 32 -2.72 5.84 -7.71
C ASN A 32 -3.52 6.99 -8.34
N LYS A 33 -3.25 8.24 -8.00
CA LYS A 33 -4.03 9.39 -8.48
C LYS A 33 -3.99 9.60 -10.00
N HIS A 34 -3.02 9.02 -10.73
CA HIS A 34 -2.95 9.03 -12.19
C HIS A 34 -3.48 7.74 -12.83
N ARG A 35 -3.72 6.69 -12.05
CA ARG A 35 -4.05 5.34 -12.53
C ARG A 35 -5.32 4.84 -11.88
N GLN A 36 -6.46 5.18 -12.49
CA GLN A 36 -7.75 4.66 -12.09
C GLN A 36 -7.87 3.17 -12.42
N LEU A 37 -8.60 2.42 -11.61
CA LEU A 37 -9.02 1.05 -11.96
C LEU A 37 -9.87 1.06 -13.24
N ASN A 38 -9.68 0.07 -14.08
CA ASN A 38 -10.51 -0.15 -15.26
C ASN A 38 -11.10 -1.56 -15.24
N PRO A 39 -12.44 -1.68 -15.11
CA PRO A 39 -13.42 -0.59 -14.94
C PRO A 39 -13.29 0.10 -13.57
N ALA A 40 -13.69 1.38 -13.48
CA ALA A 40 -13.63 2.15 -12.23
C ALA A 40 -14.41 1.47 -11.08
N THR A 41 -15.46 0.73 -11.42
CA THR A 41 -16.31 -0.03 -10.49
C THR A 41 -15.85 -1.48 -10.28
N TYR A 42 -14.57 -1.79 -10.58
CA TYR A 42 -14.04 -3.14 -10.46
C TYR A 42 -14.35 -3.78 -9.10
N VAL A 43 -14.74 -5.05 -9.14
CA VAL A 43 -14.98 -5.92 -7.97
C VAL A 43 -14.12 -7.18 -8.11
N PRO A 44 -13.27 -7.51 -7.12
CA PRO A 44 -12.45 -8.72 -7.16
C PRO A 44 -13.31 -10.00 -7.11
N GLY A 45 -12.90 -11.03 -7.86
CA GLY A 45 -13.68 -12.27 -7.97
C GLY A 45 -13.69 -13.15 -6.72
N GLN A 46 -12.61 -13.22 -5.97
CA GLN A 46 -12.48 -14.13 -4.81
C GLN A 46 -12.05 -13.35 -3.58
N LEU A 47 -13.03 -12.86 -2.84
CA LEU A 47 -12.82 -12.23 -1.54
C LEU A 47 -12.97 -13.27 -0.42
N VAL A 48 -11.96 -13.33 0.45
CA VAL A 48 -11.89 -14.23 1.61
C VAL A 48 -11.93 -13.41 2.89
N ARG A 49 -12.75 -13.83 3.84
CA ARG A 49 -12.81 -13.18 5.17
C ARG A 49 -11.58 -13.50 6.01
N VAL A 50 -11.05 -12.45 6.64
CA VAL A 50 -9.94 -12.50 7.59
C VAL A 50 -10.28 -11.61 8.77
N GLN A 51 -10.65 -12.22 9.91
CA GLN A 51 -10.95 -11.51 11.18
C GLN A 51 -11.98 -10.36 11.01
N GLY A 52 -13.00 -10.57 10.18
CA GLY A 52 -14.04 -9.57 9.92
C GLY A 52 -13.88 -8.81 8.60
N GLU A 53 -12.65 -8.55 8.18
CA GLU A 53 -12.32 -7.88 6.92
C GLU A 53 -12.27 -8.85 5.73
N GLN A 54 -12.16 -8.31 4.51
CA GLN A 54 -12.06 -9.12 3.29
C GLN A 54 -10.82 -8.73 2.48
N LEU A 55 -10.15 -9.74 1.92
CA LEU A 55 -9.07 -9.60 0.95
C LEU A 55 -9.23 -10.60 -0.18
N ARG A 56 -8.55 -10.37 -1.31
CA ARG A 56 -8.36 -11.44 -2.32
C ARG A 56 -7.62 -12.61 -1.70
N ALA A 57 -7.91 -13.82 -2.18
CA ALA A 57 -7.45 -15.08 -1.57
C ALA A 57 -5.94 -15.09 -1.27
N GLN A 58 -5.10 -14.70 -2.24
CA GLN A 58 -3.65 -14.68 -2.07
C GLN A 58 -3.19 -13.69 -0.98
N ALA A 59 -3.78 -12.48 -0.96
CA ALA A 59 -3.48 -11.47 0.06
C ALA A 59 -4.02 -11.90 1.44
N ALA A 60 -5.18 -12.55 1.49
CA ALA A 60 -5.76 -13.10 2.72
C ALA A 60 -4.86 -14.18 3.35
N ASP A 61 -4.36 -15.10 2.55
CA ASP A 61 -3.47 -16.15 3.03
C ASP A 61 -2.11 -15.60 3.48
N ALA A 62 -1.57 -14.64 2.73
CA ALA A 62 -0.35 -13.93 3.12
C ALA A 62 -0.54 -13.15 4.44
N TYR A 63 -1.67 -12.46 4.62
CA TYR A 63 -1.98 -11.74 5.84
C TYR A 63 -2.14 -12.68 7.05
N LYS A 64 -2.81 -13.84 6.89
CA LYS A 64 -2.90 -14.84 7.96
C LYS A 64 -1.52 -15.32 8.41
N GLN A 65 -0.59 -15.53 7.46
CA GLN A 65 0.78 -15.92 7.77
C GLN A 65 1.53 -14.80 8.49
N LEU A 66 1.39 -13.55 8.04
CA LEU A 66 1.94 -12.35 8.67
C LEU A 66 1.45 -12.24 10.12
N ALA A 67 0.15 -12.28 10.35
CA ALA A 67 -0.45 -12.16 11.68
C ALA A 67 -0.02 -13.31 12.62
N LYS A 68 0.10 -14.54 12.08
CA LYS A 68 0.61 -15.71 12.82
C LYS A 68 2.08 -15.52 13.21
N ALA A 69 2.92 -15.04 12.32
CA ALA A 69 4.35 -14.80 12.59
C ALA A 69 4.52 -13.68 13.62
N ALA A 70 3.80 -12.57 13.49
CA ALA A 70 3.79 -11.49 14.46
C ALA A 70 3.39 -11.99 15.86
N LYS A 71 2.32 -12.79 15.94
CA LYS A 71 1.86 -13.37 17.20
C LYS A 71 2.91 -14.29 17.84
N ALA A 72 3.63 -15.07 17.04
CA ALA A 72 4.72 -15.91 17.52
C ALA A 72 5.88 -15.07 18.08
N GLY A 73 6.09 -13.85 17.56
CA GLY A 73 7.02 -12.85 18.10
C GLY A 73 6.43 -11.99 19.22
N GLY A 74 5.26 -12.35 19.78
CA GLY A 74 4.63 -11.61 20.88
C GLY A 74 3.87 -10.35 20.45
N VAL A 75 3.67 -10.11 19.15
CA VAL A 75 3.01 -8.92 18.61
C VAL A 75 1.65 -9.28 18.04
N ASN A 76 0.59 -8.58 18.46
CA ASN A 76 -0.75 -8.76 17.91
C ASN A 76 -1.03 -7.67 16.85
N ILE A 77 -1.14 -8.09 15.60
CA ILE A 77 -1.57 -7.23 14.48
C ILE A 77 -3.04 -7.52 14.19
N MET A 78 -3.84 -6.46 14.19
CA MET A 78 -5.29 -6.54 13.94
C MET A 78 -5.63 -5.93 12.59
N PRO A 79 -6.52 -6.52 11.79
CA PRO A 79 -7.04 -5.89 10.60
C PRO A 79 -8.03 -4.77 10.99
N ILE A 80 -7.97 -3.64 10.29
CA ILE A 80 -8.85 -2.49 10.51
C ILE A 80 -9.77 -2.28 9.30
N SER A 81 -9.22 -2.35 8.08
CA SER A 81 -9.97 -2.14 6.84
C SER A 81 -9.33 -2.93 5.70
N GLY A 82 -10.09 -3.81 5.08
CA GLY A 82 -9.68 -4.61 3.93
C GLY A 82 -10.30 -4.09 2.63
N TYR A 83 -10.95 -4.99 1.87
CA TYR A 83 -11.67 -4.62 0.66
C TYR A 83 -12.75 -3.57 0.94
N ARG A 84 -12.78 -2.56 0.10
CA ARG A 84 -13.81 -1.49 0.10
C ARG A 84 -14.32 -1.31 -1.33
N SER A 85 -15.64 -1.47 -1.52
CA SER A 85 -16.24 -1.30 -2.85
C SER A 85 -16.17 0.16 -3.33
N TYR A 86 -16.38 0.38 -4.63
CA TYR A 86 -16.48 1.72 -5.22
C TYR A 86 -17.48 2.61 -4.45
N SER A 87 -18.67 2.09 -4.16
CA SER A 87 -19.72 2.86 -3.46
C SER A 87 -19.35 3.19 -2.02
N GLN A 88 -18.71 2.25 -1.30
CA GLN A 88 -18.20 2.52 0.05
C GLN A 88 -17.08 3.57 0.03
N GLN A 89 -16.18 3.50 -0.97
CA GLN A 89 -15.15 4.51 -1.14
C GLN A 89 -15.73 5.88 -1.47
N ALA A 90 -16.77 5.95 -2.30
CA ALA A 90 -17.46 7.20 -2.61
C ALA A 90 -18.03 7.84 -1.34
N SER A 91 -18.78 7.07 -0.54
CA SER A 91 -19.36 7.57 0.71
C SER A 91 -18.29 8.04 1.71
N LEU A 92 -17.17 7.32 1.82
CA LEU A 92 -16.05 7.69 2.69
C LEU A 92 -15.40 8.99 2.21
N TYR A 93 -15.08 9.08 0.92
CA TYR A 93 -14.44 10.25 0.32
C TYR A 93 -15.33 11.50 0.47
N ASP A 94 -16.63 11.39 0.16
CA ASP A 94 -17.59 12.48 0.29
C ASP A 94 -17.70 12.98 1.75
N SER A 95 -17.61 12.07 2.72
CA SER A 95 -17.60 12.45 4.14
C SER A 95 -16.33 13.25 4.49
N TYR A 96 -15.18 12.88 3.96
CA TYR A 96 -13.93 13.61 4.18
C TYR A 96 -13.91 14.96 3.45
N VAL A 97 -14.47 15.05 2.23
CA VAL A 97 -14.63 16.33 1.54
C VAL A 97 -15.51 17.27 2.36
N THR A 98 -16.62 16.75 2.91
CA THR A 98 -17.53 17.52 3.74
C THR A 98 -16.86 18.02 5.03
N GLN A 99 -16.05 17.16 5.68
CA GLN A 99 -15.44 17.45 6.97
C GLN A 99 -14.17 18.31 6.85
N TYR A 100 -13.34 18.09 5.83
CA TYR A 100 -11.99 18.65 5.76
C TYR A 100 -11.72 19.49 4.50
N GLY A 101 -12.66 19.52 3.55
CA GLY A 101 -12.48 20.11 2.22
C GLY A 101 -11.73 19.17 1.27
N GLN A 102 -11.91 19.39 -0.03
CA GLN A 102 -11.40 18.49 -1.08
C GLN A 102 -9.87 18.33 -1.05
N ALA A 103 -9.12 19.41 -0.89
CA ALA A 103 -7.65 19.34 -0.88
C ALA A 103 -7.11 18.45 0.24
N THR A 104 -7.70 18.52 1.44
CA THR A 104 -7.34 17.65 2.56
C THR A 104 -7.81 16.22 2.30
N ALA A 105 -9.05 16.03 1.84
CA ALA A 105 -9.58 14.72 1.50
C ALA A 105 -8.69 14.00 0.47
N ASP A 106 -8.24 14.69 -0.57
CA ASP A 106 -7.33 14.14 -1.58
C ASP A 106 -5.97 13.70 -1.02
N SER A 107 -5.52 14.28 0.10
CA SER A 107 -4.23 13.91 0.73
C SER A 107 -4.32 12.70 1.67
N ILE A 108 -5.51 12.35 2.14
CA ILE A 108 -5.74 11.29 3.16
C ILE A 108 -6.68 10.18 2.70
N ALA A 109 -7.36 10.34 1.56
CA ALA A 109 -8.26 9.32 1.01
C ALA A 109 -8.25 9.34 -0.52
N ALA A 110 -8.34 8.16 -1.11
CA ALA A 110 -8.46 8.03 -2.56
C ALA A 110 -9.88 8.39 -3.03
N ARG A 111 -9.97 9.04 -4.21
CA ARG A 111 -11.25 9.17 -4.91
C ARG A 111 -11.78 7.78 -5.31
N PRO A 112 -13.10 7.61 -5.51
CA PRO A 112 -13.69 6.35 -5.97
C PRO A 112 -13.05 5.87 -7.28
N GLY A 113 -12.66 4.58 -7.32
CA GLY A 113 -11.95 4.00 -8.45
C GLY A 113 -10.42 4.18 -8.42
N PHE A 114 -9.88 4.95 -7.46
CA PHE A 114 -8.45 5.18 -7.27
C PHE A 114 -7.90 4.59 -5.96
N SER A 115 -8.72 3.80 -5.25
CA SER A 115 -8.34 3.19 -3.97
C SER A 115 -7.77 1.78 -4.16
N GLU A 116 -6.63 1.49 -3.54
CA GLU A 116 -6.08 0.13 -3.49
C GLU A 116 -6.97 -0.84 -2.71
N HIS A 117 -7.76 -0.37 -1.74
CA HIS A 117 -8.74 -1.21 -1.04
C HIS A 117 -9.78 -1.84 -1.98
N GLN A 118 -10.11 -1.18 -3.10
CA GLN A 118 -11.01 -1.71 -4.10
C GLN A 118 -10.43 -2.91 -4.87
N THR A 119 -9.10 -3.06 -4.86
CA THR A 119 -8.44 -4.24 -5.45
C THR A 119 -8.53 -5.49 -4.57
N GLY A 120 -8.85 -5.35 -3.28
CA GLY A 120 -8.74 -6.41 -2.28
C GLY A 120 -7.31 -6.84 -1.97
N LEU A 121 -6.31 -6.00 -2.31
CA LEU A 121 -4.89 -6.24 -2.06
C LEU A 121 -4.31 -5.35 -0.96
N ALA A 122 -5.09 -4.41 -0.43
CA ALA A 122 -4.69 -3.54 0.67
C ALA A 122 -5.38 -3.94 1.97
N MET A 123 -4.64 -3.80 3.07
CA MET A 123 -5.13 -4.01 4.43
C MET A 123 -4.58 -2.91 5.34
N ASP A 124 -5.46 -2.13 5.91
CA ASP A 124 -5.09 -1.27 7.04
C ASP A 124 -5.01 -2.11 8.31
N ILE A 125 -3.94 -1.95 9.05
CA ILE A 125 -3.66 -2.71 10.27
C ILE A 125 -3.59 -1.81 11.50
N GLY A 126 -3.83 -2.41 12.65
CA GLY A 126 -3.72 -1.77 13.95
C GLY A 126 -3.18 -2.72 15.01
N ASN A 127 -3.23 -2.28 16.25
CA ASN A 127 -2.94 -3.11 17.41
C ASN A 127 -4.23 -3.35 18.22
N ALA A 128 -4.20 -4.35 19.12
CA ALA A 128 -5.36 -4.75 19.90
C ALA A 128 -5.90 -3.65 20.84
N SER A 129 -5.07 -2.68 21.23
CA SER A 129 -5.48 -1.57 22.09
C SER A 129 -6.19 -0.43 21.31
N GLY A 130 -6.12 -0.42 19.99
CA GLY A 130 -6.59 0.67 19.15
C GLY A 130 -5.75 1.95 19.23
N THR A 131 -4.67 1.97 20.01
CA THR A 131 -3.78 3.13 20.15
C THR A 131 -3.18 3.51 18.79
N CYS A 132 -3.22 4.78 18.42
CA CYS A 132 -2.69 5.30 17.15
C CYS A 132 -3.33 4.67 15.90
N ALA A 133 -4.55 4.13 15.99
CA ALA A 133 -5.23 3.56 14.82
C ALA A 133 -5.38 4.61 13.71
N LEU A 134 -4.94 4.26 12.50
CA LEU A 134 -4.95 5.12 11.31
C LEU A 134 -4.28 6.49 11.53
N GLN A 135 -3.19 6.53 12.29
CA GLN A 135 -2.40 7.73 12.58
C GLN A 135 -0.90 7.44 12.40
N ALA A 136 -0.12 8.46 12.07
CA ALA A 136 1.33 8.32 11.85
C ALA A 136 2.07 7.72 13.06
N CYS A 137 1.59 7.97 14.29
CA CYS A 137 2.17 7.40 15.51
C CYS A 137 2.06 5.87 15.59
N PHE A 138 1.23 5.21 14.76
CA PHE A 138 1.20 3.76 14.65
C PHE A 138 2.58 3.16 14.34
N ALA A 139 3.41 3.89 13.59
CA ALA A 139 4.80 3.50 13.32
C ALA A 139 5.63 3.21 14.59
N ASN A 140 5.29 3.83 15.71
CA ASN A 140 6.01 3.68 16.98
C ASN A 140 5.41 2.58 17.86
N THR A 141 4.32 1.95 17.44
CA THR A 141 3.74 0.80 18.17
C THR A 141 4.47 -0.49 17.83
N PRO A 142 4.46 -1.51 18.71
CA PRO A 142 5.04 -2.81 18.39
C PRO A 142 4.49 -3.41 17.07
N ALA A 143 3.19 -3.24 16.79
CA ALA A 143 2.57 -3.73 15.57
C ALA A 143 3.07 -3.01 14.32
N GLY A 144 3.21 -1.68 14.39
CA GLY A 144 3.71 -0.87 13.27
C GLY A 144 5.19 -1.16 12.97
N GLN A 145 6.02 -1.25 14.02
CA GLN A 145 7.44 -1.59 13.89
C GLN A 145 7.62 -2.99 13.29
N TRP A 146 6.89 -3.98 13.80
CA TRP A 146 6.95 -5.35 13.30
C TRP A 146 6.52 -5.42 11.82
N ALA A 147 5.42 -4.77 11.47
CA ALA A 147 4.94 -4.77 10.09
C ALA A 147 5.94 -4.10 9.12
N ALA A 148 6.58 -3.01 9.52
CA ALA A 148 7.60 -2.33 8.72
C ALA A 148 8.87 -3.19 8.55
N GLU A 149 9.24 -3.96 9.56
CA GLU A 149 10.43 -4.81 9.52
C GLU A 149 10.20 -6.12 8.76
N HIS A 150 9.05 -6.78 8.95
CA HIS A 150 8.78 -8.15 8.50
C HIS A 150 7.70 -8.28 7.44
N GLY A 151 6.93 -7.22 7.13
CA GLY A 151 5.82 -7.28 6.16
C GLY A 151 6.24 -7.83 4.80
N TRP A 152 7.43 -7.47 4.33
CA TRP A 152 7.99 -7.90 3.05
C TRP A 152 8.21 -9.42 2.96
N GLU A 153 8.51 -10.10 4.06
CA GLU A 153 8.66 -11.56 4.13
C GLU A 153 7.35 -12.29 3.79
N HIS A 154 6.23 -11.60 3.96
CA HIS A 154 4.89 -12.07 3.65
C HIS A 154 4.30 -11.45 2.38
N GLY A 155 5.12 -10.67 1.63
CA GLY A 155 4.72 -10.07 0.35
C GLY A 155 3.96 -8.75 0.49
N PHE A 156 4.03 -8.09 1.65
CA PHE A 156 3.45 -6.77 1.88
C PHE A 156 4.52 -5.68 1.92
N ILE A 157 4.13 -4.50 1.47
CA ILE A 157 4.91 -3.26 1.62
C ILE A 157 4.07 -2.23 2.39
N ILE A 158 4.74 -1.29 3.07
CA ILE A 158 4.11 -0.04 3.51
C ILE A 158 3.94 0.81 2.25
N ARG A 159 2.70 0.99 1.81
CA ARG A 159 2.40 1.60 0.50
C ARG A 159 2.74 3.09 0.42
N TYR A 160 2.52 3.80 1.51
CA TYR A 160 2.72 5.24 1.60
C TYR A 160 3.75 5.56 2.69
N PRO A 161 5.05 5.34 2.40
CA PRO A 161 6.12 5.52 3.38
C PRO A 161 6.40 7.00 3.68
N ALA A 162 7.06 7.25 4.80
CA ALA A 162 7.44 8.60 5.20
C ALA A 162 8.28 9.29 4.13
N GLY A 163 7.98 10.56 3.84
CA GLY A 163 8.69 11.36 2.85
C GLY A 163 8.30 11.10 1.39
N ALA A 164 7.39 10.13 1.11
CA ALA A 164 7.02 9.78 -0.27
C ALA A 164 5.77 10.51 -0.81
N GLY A 165 5.24 11.50 -0.09
CA GLY A 165 4.02 12.21 -0.49
C GLY A 165 4.11 12.87 -1.87
N ALA A 166 5.27 13.42 -2.23
CA ALA A 166 5.49 13.99 -3.56
C ALA A 166 5.47 12.95 -4.70
N THR A 167 5.65 11.66 -4.38
CA THR A 167 5.59 10.56 -5.36
C THR A 167 4.22 9.90 -5.38
N THR A 168 3.63 9.64 -4.20
CA THR A 168 2.41 8.83 -4.07
C THR A 168 1.14 9.67 -3.97
N GLY A 169 1.27 10.94 -3.60
CA GLY A 169 0.14 11.85 -3.37
C GLY A 169 -0.53 11.72 -2.01
N TYR A 170 -0.05 10.82 -1.14
CA TYR A 170 -0.63 10.57 0.18
C TYR A 170 0.34 10.89 1.31
N THR A 171 -0.20 11.23 2.46
CA THR A 171 0.56 11.38 3.70
C THR A 171 1.15 10.03 4.14
N TYR A 172 2.04 10.06 5.15
CA TYR A 172 2.61 8.83 5.70
C TYR A 172 1.54 7.95 6.36
N GLU A 173 1.40 6.72 5.88
CA GLU A 173 0.42 5.73 6.38
C GLU A 173 1.12 4.43 6.78
N PRO A 174 1.73 4.35 7.96
CA PRO A 174 2.43 3.14 8.43
C PRO A 174 1.51 1.94 8.63
N TRP A 175 0.21 2.15 8.68
CA TRP A 175 -0.82 1.11 8.82
C TRP A 175 -1.24 0.48 7.49
N HIS A 176 -1.04 1.17 6.34
CA HIS A 176 -1.54 0.75 5.04
C HIS A 176 -0.58 -0.25 4.38
N LEU A 177 -0.90 -1.53 4.50
CA LEU A 177 -0.17 -2.62 3.86
C LEU A 177 -0.74 -2.90 2.47
N ARG A 178 0.13 -2.93 1.45
CA ARG A 178 -0.19 -3.39 0.11
C ARG A 178 0.47 -4.73 -0.18
N TYR A 179 -0.34 -5.73 -0.56
CA TYR A 179 0.17 -7.01 -1.05
C TYR A 179 0.65 -6.89 -2.50
N VAL A 180 1.90 -7.24 -2.75
CA VAL A 180 2.53 -7.23 -4.08
C VAL A 180 3.15 -8.59 -4.44
N GLY A 181 3.07 -9.55 -3.51
CA GLY A 181 3.75 -10.84 -3.61
C GLY A 181 5.17 -10.80 -3.07
N ARG A 182 5.65 -11.95 -2.56
CA ARG A 182 6.94 -12.05 -1.86
C ARG A 182 8.13 -11.63 -2.72
N ALA A 183 8.12 -12.00 -4.00
CA ALA A 183 9.25 -11.71 -4.90
C ALA A 183 9.46 -10.19 -5.06
N ILE A 184 8.38 -9.43 -5.32
CA ILE A 184 8.45 -7.97 -5.47
C ILE A 184 8.79 -7.30 -4.14
N ALA A 185 8.13 -7.70 -3.05
CA ALA A 185 8.38 -7.11 -1.74
C ALA A 185 9.84 -7.31 -1.30
N ALA A 186 10.41 -8.50 -1.52
CA ALA A 186 11.80 -8.80 -1.23
C ALA A 186 12.77 -8.02 -2.14
N ASP A 187 12.49 -7.91 -3.43
CA ASP A 187 13.32 -7.14 -4.37
C ASP A 187 13.30 -5.65 -4.03
N MET A 188 12.13 -5.08 -3.73
CA MET A 188 12.01 -3.69 -3.27
C MET A 188 12.84 -3.46 -2.00
N ARG A 189 12.73 -4.37 -1.01
CA ARG A 189 13.51 -4.32 0.24
C ARG A 189 15.02 -4.36 -0.02
N ASN A 190 15.48 -5.33 -0.83
CA ASN A 190 16.89 -5.52 -1.13
C ASN A 190 17.51 -4.34 -1.89
N ARG A 191 16.71 -3.70 -2.74
CA ARG A 191 17.14 -2.54 -3.54
C ARG A 191 16.91 -1.20 -2.86
N GLY A 192 16.29 -1.17 -1.67
CA GLY A 192 15.95 0.05 -0.96
C GLY A 192 14.94 0.93 -1.71
N ILE A 193 14.06 0.33 -2.53
CA ILE A 193 13.04 1.05 -3.29
C ILE A 193 11.76 1.12 -2.45
N ALA A 194 11.32 2.34 -2.13
CA ALA A 194 10.27 2.56 -1.16
C ALA A 194 8.84 2.60 -1.74
N THR A 195 8.67 2.90 -3.04
CA THR A 195 7.35 3.09 -3.66
C THR A 195 7.16 2.22 -4.89
N LEU A 196 5.91 1.86 -5.21
CA LEU A 196 5.60 1.11 -6.44
C LEU A 196 5.86 1.94 -7.69
N GLU A 197 5.67 3.26 -7.61
CA GLU A 197 5.97 4.18 -8.69
C GLU A 197 7.45 4.07 -9.07
N ALA A 198 8.35 4.20 -8.11
CA ALA A 198 9.79 4.07 -8.35
C ALA A 198 10.17 2.65 -8.79
N TYR A 199 9.55 1.61 -8.22
CA TYR A 199 9.85 0.22 -8.56
C TYR A 199 9.51 -0.12 -10.01
N PHE A 200 8.37 0.34 -10.50
CA PHE A 200 7.92 0.11 -11.87
C PHE A 200 8.30 1.21 -12.85
N GLY A 201 9.10 2.20 -12.46
CA GLY A 201 9.51 3.31 -13.32
C GLY A 201 8.36 4.19 -13.77
N LEU A 202 7.34 4.35 -12.93
CA LEU A 202 6.20 5.21 -13.19
C LEU A 202 6.49 6.65 -12.74
N GLU A 203 5.82 7.59 -13.37
CA GLU A 203 5.82 8.98 -12.93
C GLU A 203 5.20 9.13 -11.54
N ALA A 204 5.64 10.16 -10.83
CA ALA A 204 5.01 10.55 -9.58
C ALA A 204 3.55 10.96 -9.80
N ALA A 205 2.69 10.67 -8.83
CA ALA A 205 1.26 10.96 -8.87
C ALA A 205 0.83 11.78 -7.63
N PRO A 206 1.40 13.00 -7.41
CA PRO A 206 1.13 13.79 -6.22
C PRO A 206 -0.33 14.27 -6.16
N ASP A 207 -0.94 14.58 -7.32
CA ASP A 207 -2.28 15.10 -7.45
C ASP A 207 -3.05 14.37 -8.55
N TYR A 208 -4.39 14.47 -8.54
CA TYR A 208 -5.21 13.92 -9.61
C TYR A 208 -5.02 14.72 -10.90
N LEU A 209 -5.03 14.00 -12.03
CA LEU A 209 -5.04 14.65 -13.34
C LEU A 209 -6.34 15.45 -13.53
N PRO A 210 -6.26 16.56 -14.28
CA PRO A 210 -7.42 17.42 -14.62
C PRO A 210 -8.57 16.68 -15.30
#